data_16abd1d2dad46ab97fbf974717d957bf
#
_entry.id   16abd1d2dad46ab97fbf974717d957bf
#
_cell.length_a   1.000
_cell.length_b   1.000
_cell.length_c   1.000
_cell.angle_alpha   90.00
_cell.angle_beta   90.00
_cell.angle_gamma   90.00
#
_symmetry.space_group_name_H-M   'P 1'
#
loop_
_entity.id
_entity.type
_entity.pdbx_description
1 polymer ?
#
loop_
_entity_poly.entity_id
_entity_poly.type
_entity_poly.pdbx_seq_one_letter_code
_entity_poly.pdbx_strand_id
1 'polypeptide(L)'
;MKSLKNYFLCGNIIAGDFMKFKMKFSTAVYVLITAVICISIASIVLDALILAGKGGFMQGNTVITSISIVAAALLLTCCLLILFNSKYYFSENGFTVIYGFVPHVIPYENILAGAEEKMTHKLYLQYVDRDKKKDFLIIAVNVDEKHNDVIQSELEKRNKTFRRLNTTDENE
;
A
#
# COMPACT_ATOMS: atom_id res chain seq x y z
N MET A 1 13.22 -15.43 19.46
CA MET A 1 13.75 -14.03 19.34
C MET A 1 14.81 -13.92 18.23
N LYS A 2 14.59 -14.53 17.04
CA LYS A 2 15.53 -14.49 15.88
C LYS A 2 14.93 -13.94 14.59
N SER A 3 13.67 -13.45 14.59
CA SER A 3 12.97 -13.08 13.34
C SER A 3 12.92 -11.58 13.01
N LEU A 4 13.27 -10.69 13.93
CA LEU A 4 13.14 -9.24 13.70
C LEU A 4 14.39 -8.56 13.10
N LYS A 5 15.52 -9.27 13.04
CA LYS A 5 16.78 -8.67 12.54
C LYS A 5 16.92 -8.59 11.02
N ASN A 6 16.10 -9.34 10.27
CA ASN A 6 16.22 -9.40 8.80
C ASN A 6 15.42 -8.33 8.04
N TYR A 7 14.58 -7.56 8.70
CA TYR A 7 13.75 -6.56 8.01
C TYR A 7 14.43 -5.20 7.85
N PHE A 8 15.50 -4.92 8.59
CA PHE A 8 16.16 -3.60 8.57
C PHE A 8 17.35 -3.51 7.60
N LEU A 9 17.77 -4.61 6.97
CA LEU A 9 18.95 -4.68 6.10
C LEU A 9 18.65 -4.64 4.60
N CYS A 10 17.42 -4.35 4.19
CA CYS A 10 17.03 -4.28 2.77
C CYS A 10 17.17 -2.87 2.15
N GLY A 11 18.08 -2.06 2.65
CA GLY A 11 18.32 -0.68 2.20
C GLY A 11 19.22 -0.52 0.97
N ASN A 12 19.84 -1.59 0.45
CA ASN A 12 20.68 -1.51 -0.75
C ASN A 12 20.39 -2.69 -1.67
N ILE A 13 19.25 -2.66 -2.36
CA ILE A 13 19.00 -3.59 -3.46
C ILE A 13 19.53 -2.93 -4.73
N ILE A 14 20.66 -3.48 -5.18
CA ILE A 14 21.30 -3.35 -6.48
C ILE A 14 20.24 -3.22 -7.58
N ALA A 15 20.43 -2.24 -8.47
CA ALA A 15 19.58 -1.91 -9.62
C ALA A 15 19.54 -3.07 -10.65
N GLY A 16 18.83 -4.14 -10.34
CA GLY A 16 18.22 -5.00 -11.34
C GLY A 16 16.95 -4.35 -11.84
N ASP A 17 16.65 -4.53 -13.10
CA ASP A 17 15.51 -3.93 -13.80
C ASP A 17 14.17 -4.47 -13.26
N PHE A 18 13.83 -4.10 -12.02
CA PHE A 18 12.60 -4.53 -11.37
C PHE A 18 11.44 -3.73 -11.93
N MET A 19 10.54 -4.42 -12.63
CA MET A 19 9.28 -3.81 -13.05
C MET A 19 8.53 -3.28 -11.85
N LYS A 20 8.31 -1.96 -11.82
CA LYS A 20 7.60 -1.26 -10.74
C LYS A 20 6.32 -0.67 -11.30
N PHE A 21 5.23 -0.88 -10.57
CA PHE A 21 3.91 -0.37 -10.92
C PHE A 21 3.39 0.49 -9.77
N LYS A 22 2.98 1.71 -10.09
CA LYS A 22 2.38 2.60 -9.09
C LYS A 22 1.00 2.10 -8.72
N MET A 23 0.70 2.07 -7.42
CA MET A 23 -0.62 1.73 -6.93
C MET A 23 -1.62 2.83 -7.28
N LYS A 24 -2.78 2.45 -7.79
CA LYS A 24 -3.88 3.35 -8.11
C LYS A 24 -4.92 3.24 -6.99
N PHE A 25 -5.14 4.32 -6.28
CA PHE A 25 -6.19 4.37 -5.27
C PHE A 25 -7.52 4.79 -5.90
N SER A 26 -8.63 4.36 -5.31
CA SER A 26 -9.95 4.87 -5.70
C SER A 26 -10.09 6.35 -5.37
N THR A 27 -10.97 7.06 -6.11
CA THR A 27 -11.25 8.48 -5.86
C THR A 27 -11.67 8.74 -4.41
N ALA A 28 -12.47 7.83 -3.83
CA ALA A 28 -12.89 7.93 -2.43
C ALA A 28 -11.70 7.91 -1.45
N VAL A 29 -10.71 7.05 -1.69
CA VAL A 29 -9.48 6.97 -0.88
C VAL A 29 -8.66 8.26 -1.03
N TYR A 30 -8.53 8.80 -2.25
CA TYR A 30 -7.83 10.08 -2.46
C TYR A 30 -8.52 11.21 -1.71
N VAL A 31 -9.85 11.32 -1.78
CA VAL A 31 -10.63 12.35 -1.07
C VAL A 31 -10.43 12.23 0.43
N LEU A 32 -10.53 10.99 0.96
CA LEU A 32 -10.35 10.75 2.40
C LEU A 32 -8.94 11.16 2.87
N ILE A 33 -7.90 10.71 2.18
CA ILE A 33 -6.52 11.03 2.55
C ILE A 33 -6.27 12.54 2.44
N THR A 34 -6.78 13.19 1.40
CA THR A 34 -6.66 14.65 1.22
C THR A 34 -7.35 15.41 2.36
N ALA A 35 -8.55 14.96 2.77
CA ALA A 35 -9.26 15.56 3.91
C ALA A 35 -8.45 15.43 5.21
N VAL A 36 -7.87 14.26 5.47
CA VAL A 36 -7.01 14.03 6.65
C VAL A 36 -5.75 14.91 6.61
N ILE A 37 -5.13 15.07 5.44
CA ILE A 37 -3.98 15.98 5.26
C ILE A 37 -4.38 17.42 5.58
N CYS A 38 -5.51 17.92 5.05
CA CYS A 38 -5.97 19.26 5.31
C CYS A 38 -6.26 19.50 6.79
N ILE A 39 -6.92 18.54 7.46
CA ILE A 39 -7.21 18.62 8.90
C ILE A 39 -5.91 18.62 9.70
N SER A 40 -4.94 17.79 9.36
CA SER A 40 -3.64 17.71 10.06
C SER A 40 -2.86 19.02 9.94
N ILE A 41 -2.83 19.63 8.75
CA ILE A 41 -2.19 20.92 8.52
C ILE A 41 -2.89 22.02 9.32
N ALA A 42 -4.23 22.08 9.29
CA ALA A 42 -5.02 23.05 10.06
C ALA A 42 -4.77 22.92 11.56
N SER A 43 -4.73 21.68 12.08
CA SER A 43 -4.43 21.41 13.49
C SER A 43 -3.03 21.92 13.87
N ILE A 44 -2.01 21.62 13.08
CA ILE A 44 -0.64 22.08 13.34
C ILE A 44 -0.56 23.61 13.38
N VAL A 45 -1.23 24.30 12.43
CA VAL A 45 -1.23 25.75 12.38
C VAL A 45 -1.94 26.35 13.58
N LEU A 46 -3.11 25.83 13.96
CA LEU A 46 -3.86 26.31 15.14
C LEU A 46 -3.07 26.09 16.43
N ASP A 47 -2.50 24.90 16.61
CA ASP A 47 -1.70 24.57 17.79
C ASP A 47 -0.43 25.44 17.88
N ALA A 48 0.20 25.74 16.75
CA ALA A 48 1.36 26.66 16.71
C ALA A 48 0.96 28.09 17.08
N LEU A 49 -0.22 28.58 16.65
CA LEU A 49 -0.73 29.91 17.06
C LEU A 49 -1.03 29.98 18.56
N ILE A 50 -1.59 28.92 19.14
CA ILE A 50 -1.82 28.82 20.59
C ILE A 50 -0.51 28.90 21.35
N LEU A 51 0.52 28.14 20.94
CA LEU A 51 1.85 28.17 21.57
C LEU A 51 2.54 29.54 21.45
N ALA A 52 2.30 30.26 20.33
CA ALA A 52 2.83 31.60 20.12
C ALA A 52 2.06 32.70 20.91
N GLY A 53 1.06 32.34 21.71
CA GLY A 53 0.24 33.28 22.47
C GLY A 53 -0.70 34.14 21.61
N LYS A 54 -0.88 33.79 20.33
CA LYS A 54 -1.73 34.51 19.38
C LYS A 54 -3.14 33.90 19.24
N GLY A 55 -3.42 32.86 20.01
CA GLY A 55 -4.67 32.07 19.92
C GLY A 55 -5.91 32.72 20.51
N GLY A 56 -5.88 33.96 20.95
CA GLY A 56 -6.94 34.87 21.39
C GLY A 56 -8.05 34.29 22.29
N PHE A 57 -8.69 33.22 21.88
CA PHE A 57 -9.81 32.57 22.58
C PHE A 57 -9.50 31.20 23.18
N MET A 58 -8.35 30.60 22.83
CA MET A 58 -7.98 29.26 23.29
C MET A 58 -6.73 29.32 24.17
N GLN A 59 -6.92 29.35 25.48
CA GLN A 59 -5.85 29.06 26.42
C GLN A 59 -5.67 27.55 26.48
N GLY A 60 -4.73 27.02 25.68
CA GLY A 60 -4.39 25.61 25.70
C GLY A 60 -3.30 25.27 26.71
N ASN A 61 -3.37 24.08 27.30
CA ASN A 61 -2.25 23.55 28.08
C ASN A 61 -1.09 23.24 27.11
N THR A 62 0.08 23.89 27.34
CA THR A 62 1.25 23.77 26.46
C THR A 62 1.67 22.31 26.21
N VAL A 63 1.54 21.44 27.21
CA VAL A 63 1.88 20.01 27.07
C VAL A 63 0.93 19.31 26.08
N ILE A 64 -0.39 19.53 26.27
CA ILE A 64 -1.40 18.90 25.40
C ILE A 64 -1.25 19.39 23.94
N THR A 65 -1.06 20.71 23.76
CA THR A 65 -0.87 21.32 22.43
C THR A 65 0.41 20.78 21.76
N SER A 66 1.50 20.59 22.50
CA SER A 66 2.72 20.00 21.92
C SER A 66 2.53 18.54 21.50
N ILE A 67 1.80 17.75 22.28
CA ILE A 67 1.47 16.36 21.93
C ILE A 67 0.59 16.32 20.68
N SER A 68 -0.38 17.23 20.56
CA SER A 68 -1.26 17.35 19.39
C SER A 68 -0.46 17.62 18.12
N ILE A 69 0.48 18.57 18.14
CA ILE A 69 1.35 18.86 16.99
C ILE A 69 2.12 17.62 16.54
N VAL A 70 2.75 16.89 17.50
CA VAL A 70 3.51 15.68 17.16
C VAL A 70 2.60 14.61 16.54
N ALA A 71 1.42 14.40 17.12
CA ALA A 71 0.45 13.43 16.58
C ALA A 71 -0.02 13.80 15.16
N ALA A 72 -0.35 15.08 14.94
CA ALA A 72 -0.75 15.58 13.61
C ALA A 72 0.37 15.47 12.58
N ALA A 73 1.63 15.74 12.96
CA ALA A 73 2.80 15.60 12.09
C ALA A 73 3.06 14.14 11.72
N LEU A 74 2.93 13.20 12.66
CA LEU A 74 3.03 11.76 12.39
C LEU A 74 1.93 11.29 11.44
N LEU A 75 0.68 11.70 11.66
CA LEU A 75 -0.44 11.36 10.81
C LEU A 75 -0.25 11.89 9.38
N LEU A 76 0.17 13.15 9.24
CA LEU A 76 0.50 13.77 7.96
C LEU A 76 1.58 12.96 7.22
N THR A 77 2.67 12.61 7.92
CA THR A 77 3.76 11.82 7.35
C THR A 77 3.27 10.45 6.87
N CYS A 78 2.46 9.75 7.65
CA CYS A 78 1.87 8.47 7.25
C CYS A 78 1.01 8.61 6.00
N CYS A 79 0.15 9.63 5.92
CA CYS A 79 -0.69 9.90 4.75
C CYS A 79 0.15 10.15 3.48
N LEU A 80 1.20 10.96 3.59
CA LEU A 80 2.11 11.23 2.47
C LEU A 80 2.86 9.97 2.03
N LEU A 81 3.33 9.15 2.96
CA LEU A 81 3.97 7.88 2.63
C LEU A 81 3.02 6.92 1.91
N ILE A 82 1.76 6.82 2.34
CA ILE A 82 0.77 5.99 1.64
C ILE A 82 0.56 6.50 0.21
N LEU A 83 0.41 7.80 -0.01
CA LEU A 83 0.16 8.35 -1.35
C LEU A 83 1.35 8.21 -2.31
N PHE A 84 2.57 8.44 -1.82
CA PHE A 84 3.74 8.54 -2.70
C PHE A 84 4.54 7.26 -2.79
N ASN A 85 4.56 6.43 -1.75
CA ASN A 85 5.42 5.25 -1.69
C ASN A 85 4.68 3.93 -1.95
N SER A 86 3.33 3.93 -2.11
CA SER A 86 2.60 2.70 -2.40
C SER A 86 2.82 2.24 -3.84
N LYS A 87 3.28 1.01 -4.01
CA LYS A 87 3.64 0.42 -5.30
C LYS A 87 3.67 -1.10 -5.25
N TYR A 88 3.58 -1.68 -6.44
CA TYR A 88 3.85 -3.09 -6.68
C TYR A 88 5.17 -3.23 -7.42
N TYR A 89 5.92 -4.30 -7.14
CA TYR A 89 7.10 -4.63 -7.92
C TYR A 89 7.43 -6.13 -7.85
N PHE A 90 8.10 -6.59 -8.89
CA PHE A 90 8.64 -7.95 -8.94
C PHE A 90 10.02 -7.96 -8.31
N SER A 91 10.19 -8.69 -7.21
CA SER A 91 11.49 -8.94 -6.59
C SER A 91 12.02 -10.33 -6.97
N GLU A 92 13.24 -10.64 -6.58
CA GLU A 92 13.78 -12.00 -6.77
C GLU A 92 12.99 -13.05 -5.99
N ASN A 93 12.49 -12.68 -4.81
CA ASN A 93 11.84 -13.60 -3.88
C ASN A 93 10.32 -13.68 -4.04
N GLY A 94 9.70 -12.81 -4.84
CA GLY A 94 8.26 -12.81 -5.00
C GLY A 94 7.68 -11.49 -5.52
N PHE A 95 6.38 -11.47 -5.67
CA PHE A 95 5.62 -10.27 -5.95
C PHE A 95 5.46 -9.44 -4.67
N THR A 96 5.99 -8.24 -4.69
CA THR A 96 6.03 -7.39 -3.51
C THR A 96 5.05 -6.23 -3.64
N VAL A 97 4.25 -6.06 -2.60
CA VAL A 97 3.30 -4.97 -2.44
C VAL A 97 3.79 -4.07 -1.33
N ILE A 98 3.94 -2.79 -1.58
CA ILE A 98 4.28 -1.79 -0.56
C ILE A 98 3.06 -0.90 -0.35
N TYR A 99 2.57 -0.85 0.89
CA TYR A 99 1.61 0.11 1.37
C TYR A 99 2.32 1.12 2.27
N GLY A 100 2.60 2.32 1.73
CA GLY A 100 3.35 3.33 2.45
C GLY A 100 4.78 2.88 2.76
N PHE A 101 5.01 2.32 3.94
CA PHE A 101 6.32 1.84 4.40
C PHE A 101 6.34 0.34 4.72
N VAL A 102 5.20 -0.34 4.63
CA VAL A 102 5.09 -1.78 4.95
C VAL A 102 5.21 -2.61 3.68
N PRO A 103 6.30 -3.36 3.47
CA PRO A 103 6.42 -4.31 2.39
C PRO A 103 5.74 -5.63 2.75
N HIS A 104 4.95 -6.15 1.82
CA HIS A 104 4.38 -7.49 1.88
C HIS A 104 4.86 -8.29 0.67
N VAL A 105 5.63 -9.36 0.90
CA VAL A 105 6.20 -10.19 -0.16
C VAL A 105 5.39 -11.48 -0.28
N ILE A 106 4.86 -11.72 -1.46
CA ILE A 106 4.13 -12.94 -1.81
C ILE A 106 5.05 -13.79 -2.69
N PRO A 107 5.58 -14.93 -2.22
CA PRO A 107 6.42 -15.81 -3.03
C PRO A 107 5.69 -16.23 -4.30
N TYR A 108 6.39 -16.28 -5.43
CA TYR A 108 5.76 -16.63 -6.71
C TYR A 108 5.06 -17.99 -6.68
N GLU A 109 5.68 -18.97 -6.04
CA GLU A 109 5.12 -20.32 -5.88
C GLU A 109 3.78 -20.39 -5.14
N ASN A 110 3.48 -19.35 -4.35
CA ASN A 110 2.23 -19.24 -3.60
C ASN A 110 1.12 -18.55 -4.40
N ILE A 111 1.42 -17.90 -5.51
CA ILE A 111 0.42 -17.21 -6.35
C ILE A 111 -0.14 -18.21 -7.34
N LEU A 112 -1.40 -18.60 -7.15
CA LEU A 112 -2.02 -19.68 -7.92
C LEU A 112 -2.68 -19.20 -9.20
N ALA A 113 -3.41 -18.07 -9.11
CA ALA A 113 -4.20 -17.56 -10.23
C ALA A 113 -4.32 -16.05 -10.22
N GLY A 114 -4.60 -15.49 -11.39
CA GLY A 114 -4.96 -14.10 -11.59
C GLY A 114 -6.24 -14.00 -12.41
N ALA A 115 -7.19 -13.20 -11.95
CA ALA A 115 -8.43 -12.91 -12.62
C ALA A 115 -8.61 -11.40 -12.79
N GLU A 116 -8.95 -10.95 -13.98
CA GLU A 116 -9.34 -9.56 -14.21
C GLU A 116 -10.86 -9.44 -14.22
N GLU A 117 -11.38 -8.54 -13.40
CA GLU A 117 -12.81 -8.24 -13.36
C GLU A 117 -13.20 -7.35 -14.53
N LYS A 118 -14.09 -7.81 -15.40
CA LYS A 118 -14.50 -7.12 -16.65
C LYS A 118 -15.10 -5.73 -16.41
N MET A 119 -15.83 -5.54 -15.31
CA MET A 119 -16.54 -4.28 -15.03
C MET A 119 -15.62 -3.19 -14.50
N THR A 120 -14.68 -3.54 -13.64
CA THR A 120 -13.81 -2.59 -12.93
C THR A 120 -12.37 -2.59 -13.43
N HIS A 121 -12.01 -3.53 -14.32
CA HIS A 121 -10.66 -3.78 -14.82
C HIS A 121 -9.62 -3.95 -13.71
N LYS A 122 -10.05 -4.44 -12.55
CA LYS A 122 -9.16 -4.76 -11.44
C LYS A 122 -8.60 -6.16 -11.57
N LEU A 123 -7.32 -6.29 -11.36
CA LEU A 123 -6.67 -7.59 -11.30
C LEU A 123 -6.73 -8.14 -9.88
N TYR A 124 -7.25 -9.33 -9.70
CA TYR A 124 -7.27 -10.09 -8.45
C TYR A 124 -6.28 -11.23 -8.55
N LEU A 125 -5.37 -11.32 -7.58
CA LEU A 125 -4.43 -12.44 -7.48
C LEU A 125 -4.85 -13.32 -6.33
N GLN A 126 -5.02 -14.61 -6.60
CA GLN A 126 -5.27 -15.65 -5.61
C GLN A 126 -3.96 -16.26 -5.18
N TYR A 127 -3.69 -16.28 -3.88
CA TYR A 127 -2.47 -16.87 -3.33
C TYR A 127 -2.75 -17.63 -2.04
N VAL A 128 -1.81 -18.49 -1.64
CA VAL A 128 -1.85 -19.26 -0.38
C VAL A 128 -0.85 -18.67 0.59
N ASP A 129 -1.31 -18.39 1.81
CA ASP A 129 -0.42 -18.03 2.91
C ASP A 129 0.05 -19.32 3.60
N ARG A 130 1.36 -19.57 3.61
CA ARG A 130 1.93 -20.78 4.23
C ARG A 130 1.70 -20.88 5.74
N ASP A 131 1.56 -19.74 6.41
CA ASP A 131 1.35 -19.69 7.86
C ASP A 131 -0.10 -19.99 8.24
N LYS A 132 -1.04 -19.81 7.34
CA LYS A 132 -2.46 -20.10 7.51
C LYS A 132 -2.83 -21.33 6.69
N LYS A 133 -2.65 -22.50 7.29
CA LYS A 133 -2.95 -23.78 6.65
C LYS A 133 -4.24 -23.76 5.83
N LYS A 134 -4.11 -23.69 4.48
CA LYS A 134 -5.13 -23.94 3.45
C LYS A 134 -6.13 -22.84 3.10
N ASP A 135 -6.08 -21.62 3.64
CA ASP A 135 -6.99 -20.58 3.20
C ASP A 135 -6.41 -19.85 1.99
N PHE A 136 -7.21 -19.82 0.92
CA PHE A 136 -6.89 -19.00 -0.24
C PHE A 136 -7.16 -17.55 0.11
N LEU A 137 -6.17 -16.71 -0.09
CA LEU A 137 -6.27 -15.27 0.07
C LEU A 137 -6.34 -14.62 -1.30
N ILE A 138 -7.12 -13.55 -1.41
CA ILE A 138 -7.26 -12.76 -2.63
C ILE A 138 -6.73 -11.36 -2.35
N ILE A 139 -5.82 -10.90 -3.20
CA ILE A 139 -5.35 -9.53 -3.19
C ILE A 139 -5.79 -8.82 -4.46
N ALA A 140 -6.38 -7.63 -4.31
CA ALA A 140 -6.69 -6.76 -5.44
C ALA A 140 -5.45 -5.94 -5.81
N VAL A 141 -4.98 -6.08 -7.02
CA VAL A 141 -3.87 -5.31 -7.59
C VAL A 141 -4.44 -4.13 -8.36
N ASN A 142 -4.42 -2.96 -7.73
CA ASN A 142 -4.96 -1.74 -8.30
C ASN A 142 -3.86 -0.98 -9.06
N VAL A 143 -3.77 -1.21 -10.36
CA VAL A 143 -2.87 -0.53 -11.30
C VAL A 143 -3.68 0.04 -12.47
N ASP A 144 -3.02 0.72 -13.41
CA ASP A 144 -3.66 1.05 -14.68
C ASP A 144 -3.91 -0.23 -15.48
N GLU A 145 -5.09 -0.36 -16.08
CA GLU A 145 -5.56 -1.52 -16.86
C GLU A 145 -4.50 -2.06 -17.85
N LYS A 146 -3.82 -1.15 -18.56
CA LYS A 146 -2.74 -1.49 -19.50
C LYS A 146 -1.59 -2.31 -18.88
N HIS A 147 -1.48 -2.36 -17.56
CA HIS A 147 -0.45 -3.11 -16.86
C HIS A 147 -0.91 -4.49 -16.38
N ASN A 148 -2.21 -4.79 -16.42
CA ASN A 148 -2.75 -6.06 -15.94
C ASN A 148 -2.16 -7.25 -16.71
N ASP A 149 -2.16 -7.17 -18.05
CA ASP A 149 -1.56 -8.21 -18.90
C ASP A 149 -0.05 -8.35 -18.68
N VAL A 150 0.66 -7.25 -18.45
CA VAL A 150 2.10 -7.27 -18.19
C VAL A 150 2.38 -7.99 -16.87
N ILE A 151 1.60 -7.69 -15.83
CA ILE A 151 1.73 -8.33 -14.52
C ILE A 151 1.44 -9.83 -14.61
N GLN A 152 0.34 -10.21 -15.28
CA GLN A 152 0.00 -11.62 -15.45
C GLN A 152 1.04 -12.38 -16.28
N SER A 153 1.52 -11.80 -17.37
CA SER A 153 2.58 -12.40 -18.20
C SER A 153 3.89 -12.60 -17.45
N GLU A 154 4.24 -11.65 -16.58
CA GLU A 154 5.44 -11.76 -15.77
C GLU A 154 5.30 -12.81 -14.66
N LEU A 155 4.10 -12.95 -14.08
CA LEU A 155 3.79 -14.03 -13.14
C LEU A 155 3.86 -15.41 -13.80
N GLU A 156 3.34 -15.57 -15.01
CA GLU A 156 3.45 -16.82 -15.80
C GLU A 156 4.88 -17.23 -16.07
N LYS A 157 5.76 -16.27 -16.40
CA LYS A 157 7.18 -16.55 -16.62
C LYS A 157 7.88 -17.05 -15.35
N ARG A 158 7.50 -16.51 -14.19
CA ARG A 158 8.14 -16.78 -12.90
C ARG A 158 7.52 -17.98 -12.17
N ASN A 159 6.24 -18.27 -12.44
CA ASN A 159 5.52 -19.38 -11.84
C ASN A 159 4.77 -20.19 -12.91
N LYS A 160 5.29 -21.37 -13.24
CA LYS A 160 4.68 -22.27 -14.25
C LYS A 160 3.31 -22.83 -13.83
N THR A 161 2.95 -22.75 -12.56
CA THR A 161 1.66 -23.22 -12.03
C THR A 161 0.61 -22.11 -12.01
N PHE A 162 1.00 -20.87 -12.28
CA PHE A 162 0.08 -19.73 -12.34
C PHE A 162 -0.93 -19.91 -13.47
N ARG A 163 -2.19 -19.59 -13.20
CA ARG A 163 -3.29 -19.68 -14.18
C ARG A 163 -3.97 -18.33 -14.34
N ARG A 164 -4.18 -17.91 -15.58
CA ARG A 164 -5.12 -16.81 -15.86
C ARG A 164 -6.53 -17.36 -15.81
N LEU A 165 -7.36 -16.79 -14.96
CA LEU A 165 -8.78 -17.07 -14.93
C LEU A 165 -9.47 -15.98 -15.75
N ASN A 166 -10.08 -16.38 -16.85
CA ASN A 166 -11.04 -15.51 -17.54
C ASN A 166 -12.29 -15.50 -16.67
N THR A 167 -12.75 -14.34 -16.25
CA THR A 167 -14.07 -14.18 -15.67
C THR A 167 -15.10 -14.42 -16.80
N THR A 168 -15.28 -15.67 -17.16
CA THR A 168 -16.43 -16.12 -17.94
C THR A 168 -17.57 -16.19 -16.96
N ASP A 169 -18.64 -15.55 -17.33
CA ASP A 169 -19.90 -15.44 -16.63
C ASP A 169 -20.28 -16.73 -15.89
N GLU A 170 -20.05 -16.79 -14.59
CA GLU A 170 -20.78 -17.69 -13.69
C GLU A 170 -22.13 -17.02 -13.39
N ASN A 171 -22.99 -16.99 -14.42
CA ASN A 171 -24.43 -16.74 -14.32
C ASN A 171 -25.09 -17.45 -15.51
N GLU A 172 -25.19 -18.77 -15.42
CA GLU A 172 -26.26 -19.57 -15.99
C GLU A 172 -26.76 -20.52 -14.93
#